data_99564129caad83281949e650beb81bc5
#
_entry.id   99564129caad83281949e650beb81bc5
#
_cell.length_a   1.000
_cell.length_b   1.000
_cell.length_c   1.000
_cell.angle_alpha   90.00
_cell.angle_beta   90.00
_cell.angle_gamma   90.00
#
_symmetry.space_group_name_H-M   'P 1'
#
loop_
_entity.id
_entity.type
_entity.pdbx_description
1 polymer ?
#
loop_
_entity_poly.entity_id
_entity_poly.type
_entity_poly.pdbx_seq_one_letter_code
_entity_poly.pdbx_strand_id
1 'polypeptide(L)'
;MKLKNNLAQILKNGIELSSSGTTGLKKKIYQSPFKLKNANEIARECQQISSKSKVYTVCKMEHAGGLLAQTLPAFEVGAEVNIESFNAYKFCKKIKNFTHSHLTPNHAKAIRLTKSFKNLDLKNIWITCGSEPIDWDLIADFVKKGCTFMVNWGMTEVGPCAINTVFKDLEKVYEYKKRAIKGNLMGDITYCDTKIKNSTLHIKGNISVYEDKWFDTKDLVKINKDNHFYIQGRSE
;
A
#
# COMPACT_ATOMS: atom_id res chain seq x y z
N MET A 1 5.05 -25.29 4.40
CA MET A 1 4.85 -25.43 5.86
C MET A 1 5.59 -24.38 6.67
N LYS A 2 6.91 -24.18 6.52
CA LYS A 2 7.72 -23.20 7.27
C LYS A 2 7.20 -21.74 7.19
N LEU A 3 6.79 -21.27 6.01
CA LEU A 3 6.29 -19.91 5.81
C LEU A 3 4.95 -19.66 6.50
N LYS A 4 3.99 -20.60 6.39
CA LYS A 4 2.68 -20.48 7.06
C LYS A 4 2.82 -20.44 8.58
N ASN A 5 3.71 -21.26 9.14
CA ASN A 5 4.00 -21.25 10.58
C ASN A 5 4.59 -19.89 11.01
N ASN A 6 5.44 -19.29 10.19
CA ASN A 6 6.03 -17.98 10.47
C ASN A 6 4.97 -16.87 10.49
N LEU A 7 4.04 -16.83 9.51
CA LEU A 7 2.94 -15.86 9.47
C LEU A 7 1.97 -16.01 10.65
N ALA A 8 1.66 -17.27 11.04
CA ALA A 8 0.83 -17.53 12.21
C ALA A 8 1.49 -17.07 13.52
N GLN A 9 2.82 -17.24 13.66
CA GLN A 9 3.57 -16.73 14.80
C GLN A 9 3.59 -15.21 14.84
N ILE A 10 3.71 -14.53 13.69
CA ILE A 10 3.63 -13.07 13.61
C ILE A 10 2.27 -12.57 14.11
N LEU A 11 1.17 -13.19 13.69
CA LEU A 11 -0.17 -12.82 14.17
C LEU A 11 -0.31 -12.99 15.69
N LYS A 12 0.30 -14.05 16.25
CA LYS A 12 0.22 -14.36 17.68
C LYS A 12 1.12 -13.48 18.54
N ASN A 13 2.35 -13.23 18.10
CA ASN A 13 3.41 -12.65 18.93
C ASN A 13 3.79 -11.22 18.52
N GLY A 14 3.26 -10.70 17.40
CA GLY A 14 3.75 -9.47 16.80
C GLY A 14 5.09 -9.65 16.06
N ILE A 15 5.63 -8.55 15.57
CA ILE A 15 6.91 -8.53 14.82
C ILE A 15 7.57 -7.16 14.92
N GLU A 16 8.90 -7.12 14.95
CA GLU A 16 9.66 -5.90 14.70
C GLU A 16 9.92 -5.72 13.20
N LEU A 17 9.54 -4.57 12.66
CA LEU A 17 9.85 -4.17 11.28
C LEU A 17 10.80 -2.98 11.28
N SER A 18 11.72 -2.95 10.31
CA SER A 18 12.62 -1.81 10.13
C SER A 18 11.93 -0.73 9.30
N SER A 19 11.91 0.51 9.78
CA SER A 19 11.57 1.66 8.96
C SER A 19 12.77 2.07 8.10
N SER A 20 12.50 2.56 6.88
CA SER A 20 13.54 3.06 5.96
C SER A 20 14.02 4.47 6.29
N GLY A 21 14.15 4.84 7.56
CA GLY A 21 14.42 6.18 8.05
C GLY A 21 15.25 7.05 7.11
N THR A 22 14.78 8.26 6.79
CA THR A 22 15.49 9.26 5.96
C THR A 22 16.83 9.71 6.54
N THR A 23 17.06 9.46 7.81
CA THR A 23 18.30 9.80 8.56
C THR A 23 19.38 8.71 8.53
N GLY A 24 19.21 7.66 7.70
CA GLY A 24 20.18 6.56 7.57
C GLY A 24 20.16 5.53 8.71
N LEU A 25 19.62 5.84 9.88
CA LEU A 25 19.46 4.90 10.99
C LEU A 25 18.11 4.16 10.86
N LYS A 26 18.17 2.86 10.63
CA LYS A 26 16.99 2.00 10.62
C LYS A 26 16.40 1.93 12.03
N LYS A 27 15.19 2.46 12.22
CA LYS A 27 14.43 2.29 13.46
C LYS A 27 13.70 0.95 13.41
N LYS A 28 13.74 0.20 14.51
CA LYS A 28 12.90 -0.98 14.70
C LYS A 28 11.58 -0.56 15.32
N ILE A 29 10.47 -0.92 14.66
CA ILE A 29 9.12 -0.59 15.07
C ILE A 29 8.38 -1.88 15.37
N TYR A 30 8.03 -2.08 16.64
CA TYR A 30 7.26 -3.25 17.04
C TYR A 30 5.79 -3.11 16.62
N GLN A 31 5.31 -4.13 15.96
CA GLN A 31 3.92 -4.31 15.54
C GLN A 31 3.26 -5.29 16.52
N SER A 32 2.51 -4.78 17.48
CA SER A 32 1.81 -5.66 18.44
C SER A 32 0.71 -6.48 17.75
N PRO A 33 0.30 -7.63 18.33
CA PRO A 33 -0.84 -8.40 17.81
C PRO A 33 -2.13 -7.57 17.70
N PHE A 34 -2.38 -6.68 18.67
CA PHE A 34 -3.52 -5.78 18.64
C PHE A 34 -3.47 -4.84 17.43
N LYS A 35 -2.34 -4.17 17.22
CA LYS A 35 -2.13 -3.27 16.08
C LYS A 35 -2.23 -4.03 14.76
N LEU A 36 -1.64 -5.22 14.67
CA LEU A 36 -1.71 -6.07 13.46
C LEU A 36 -3.15 -6.44 13.11
N LYS A 37 -3.97 -6.82 14.11
CA LYS A 37 -5.39 -7.13 13.91
C LYS A 37 -6.14 -5.96 13.28
N ASN A 38 -6.01 -4.76 13.86
CA ASN A 38 -6.68 -3.56 13.36
C ASN A 38 -6.18 -3.16 11.95
N ALA A 39 -4.87 -3.20 11.72
CA ALA A 39 -4.29 -2.88 10.42
C ALA A 39 -4.68 -3.90 9.33
N ASN A 40 -4.76 -5.20 9.68
CA ASN A 40 -5.20 -6.25 8.77
C ASN A 40 -6.67 -6.08 8.38
N GLU A 41 -7.54 -5.74 9.34
CA GLU A 41 -8.97 -5.49 9.10
C GLU A 41 -9.15 -4.36 8.08
N ILE A 42 -8.50 -3.23 8.29
CA ILE A 42 -8.51 -2.10 7.35
C ILE A 42 -7.93 -2.49 5.99
N ALA A 43 -6.81 -3.20 5.96
CA ALA A 43 -6.19 -3.63 4.71
C ALA A 43 -7.10 -4.59 3.92
N ARG A 44 -7.89 -5.43 4.58
CA ARG A 44 -8.90 -6.28 3.94
C ARG A 44 -10.08 -5.49 3.41
N GLU A 45 -10.59 -4.58 4.22
CA GLU A 45 -11.73 -3.73 3.87
C GLU A 45 -11.41 -2.89 2.63
N CYS A 46 -10.35 -2.07 2.69
CA CYS A 46 -10.01 -1.14 1.62
C CYS A 46 -9.59 -1.83 0.31
N GLN A 47 -9.19 -3.09 0.33
CA GLN A 47 -8.75 -3.86 -0.83
C GLN A 47 -9.68 -5.02 -1.19
N GLN A 48 -10.80 -5.19 -0.46
CA GLN A 48 -11.75 -6.29 -0.68
C GLN A 48 -11.11 -7.69 -0.60
N ILE A 49 -10.12 -7.86 0.27
CA ILE A 49 -9.46 -9.16 0.47
C ILE A 49 -10.37 -10.07 1.29
N SER A 50 -10.60 -11.27 0.80
CA SER A 50 -11.41 -12.32 1.44
C SER A 50 -10.69 -13.68 1.39
N SER A 51 -11.27 -14.71 2.02
CA SER A 51 -10.74 -16.08 1.95
C SER A 51 -10.65 -16.65 0.53
N LYS A 52 -11.38 -16.07 -0.44
CA LYS A 52 -11.35 -16.47 -1.86
C LYS A 52 -10.24 -15.75 -2.64
N SER A 53 -9.56 -14.78 -2.04
CA SER A 53 -8.51 -14.03 -2.70
C SER A 53 -7.26 -14.88 -2.90
N LYS A 54 -6.50 -14.55 -3.95
CA LYS A 54 -5.19 -15.13 -4.26
C LYS A 54 -4.19 -14.00 -4.36
N VAL A 55 -3.30 -13.89 -3.38
CA VAL A 55 -2.35 -12.78 -3.27
C VAL A 55 -0.99 -13.18 -3.79
N TYR A 56 -0.46 -12.38 -4.73
CA TYR A 56 0.90 -12.51 -5.25
C TYR A 56 1.81 -11.45 -4.64
N THR A 57 2.56 -11.85 -3.62
CA THR A 57 3.52 -11.00 -2.92
C THR A 57 4.87 -11.02 -3.61
N VAL A 58 5.29 -9.85 -4.11
CA VAL A 58 6.60 -9.65 -4.77
C VAL A 58 7.46 -8.59 -4.06
N CYS A 59 6.89 -7.89 -3.10
CA CYS A 59 7.62 -6.97 -2.22
C CYS A 59 8.34 -7.73 -1.11
N LYS A 60 9.44 -7.15 -0.61
CA LYS A 60 10.23 -7.75 0.48
C LYS A 60 9.39 -7.82 1.77
N MET A 61 9.38 -8.98 2.39
CA MET A 61 8.62 -9.26 3.62
C MET A 61 9.14 -8.54 4.86
N GLU A 62 10.39 -8.05 4.82
CA GLU A 62 11.01 -7.27 5.91
C GLU A 62 10.47 -5.83 5.98
N HIS A 63 9.71 -5.40 4.97
CA HIS A 63 9.08 -4.07 4.91
C HIS A 63 7.57 -4.16 5.12
N ALA A 64 7.01 -3.12 5.75
CA ALA A 64 5.57 -3.02 6.00
C ALA A 64 4.73 -3.23 4.72
N GLY A 65 5.13 -2.68 3.57
CA GLY A 65 4.43 -2.85 2.30
C GLY A 65 4.39 -4.30 1.82
N GLY A 66 5.45 -5.10 2.03
CA GLY A 66 5.47 -6.50 1.63
C GLY A 66 4.67 -7.41 2.57
N LEU A 67 4.81 -7.20 3.86
CA LEU A 67 4.15 -8.04 4.87
C LEU A 67 2.73 -7.58 5.18
N LEU A 68 2.55 -6.31 5.51
CA LEU A 68 1.32 -5.80 6.14
C LEU A 68 0.27 -5.31 5.14
N ALA A 69 0.66 -4.94 3.89
CA ALA A 69 -0.31 -4.38 2.96
C ALA A 69 -1.32 -5.41 2.45
N GLN A 70 -0.88 -6.62 2.12
CA GLN A 70 -1.75 -7.68 1.59
C GLN A 70 -1.44 -9.07 2.16
N THR A 71 -0.17 -9.40 2.40
CA THR A 71 0.27 -10.77 2.71
C THR A 71 -0.29 -11.29 4.03
N LEU A 72 -0.09 -10.55 5.12
CA LEU A 72 -0.57 -10.94 6.44
C LEU A 72 -2.09 -10.83 6.56
N PRO A 73 -2.75 -9.74 6.06
CA PRO A 73 -4.20 -9.67 6.02
C PRO A 73 -4.87 -10.82 5.26
N ALA A 74 -4.30 -11.22 4.13
CA ALA A 74 -4.80 -12.34 3.32
C ALA A 74 -4.62 -13.68 4.04
N PHE A 75 -3.44 -13.91 4.61
CA PHE A 75 -3.16 -15.13 5.39
C PHE A 75 -4.13 -15.29 6.57
N GLU A 76 -4.42 -14.20 7.30
CA GLU A 76 -5.31 -14.20 8.45
C GLU A 76 -6.72 -14.70 8.14
N VAL A 77 -7.26 -14.39 6.95
CA VAL A 77 -8.59 -14.84 6.51
C VAL A 77 -8.57 -16.13 5.70
N GLY A 78 -7.43 -16.81 5.63
CA GLY A 78 -7.32 -18.09 4.92
C GLY A 78 -7.21 -17.98 3.40
N ALA A 79 -6.91 -16.81 2.86
CA ALA A 79 -6.64 -16.62 1.44
C ALA A 79 -5.35 -17.34 0.99
N GLU A 80 -5.26 -17.62 -0.31
CA GLU A 80 -4.03 -18.14 -0.91
C GLU A 80 -2.97 -17.03 -0.98
N VAL A 81 -1.76 -17.30 -0.47
CA VAL A 81 -0.63 -16.38 -0.51
C VAL A 81 0.56 -17.04 -1.18
N ASN A 82 1.05 -16.44 -2.26
CA ASN A 82 2.27 -16.86 -2.95
C ASN A 82 3.32 -15.74 -2.84
N ILE A 83 4.49 -16.06 -2.30
CA ILE A 83 5.58 -15.11 -2.05
C ILE A 83 6.78 -15.48 -2.92
N GLU A 84 7.21 -14.54 -3.75
CA GLU A 84 8.39 -14.70 -4.60
C GLU A 84 9.19 -13.39 -4.66
N SER A 85 10.46 -13.47 -4.99
CA SER A 85 11.25 -12.28 -5.30
C SER A 85 10.75 -11.61 -6.57
N PHE A 86 10.73 -10.27 -6.58
CA PHE A 86 10.27 -9.50 -7.72
C PHE A 86 11.09 -9.80 -8.98
N ASN A 87 10.36 -10.05 -10.06
CA ASN A 87 10.89 -10.09 -11.41
C ASN A 87 9.77 -9.66 -12.37
N ALA A 88 9.97 -8.59 -13.12
CA ALA A 88 8.94 -7.97 -13.95
C ALA A 88 8.38 -8.91 -15.03
N TYR A 89 9.23 -9.72 -15.67
CA TYR A 89 8.79 -10.68 -16.70
C TYR A 89 7.99 -11.84 -16.09
N LYS A 90 8.43 -12.37 -14.94
CA LYS A 90 7.69 -13.42 -14.21
C LYS A 90 6.36 -12.87 -13.72
N PHE A 91 6.33 -11.63 -13.24
CA PHE A 91 5.09 -10.97 -12.81
C PHE A 91 4.05 -10.97 -13.93
N CYS A 92 4.40 -10.46 -15.12
CA CYS A 92 3.49 -10.43 -16.27
C CYS A 92 2.93 -11.81 -16.66
N LYS A 93 3.72 -12.88 -16.50
CA LYS A 93 3.29 -14.25 -16.81
C LYS A 93 2.36 -14.83 -15.75
N LYS A 94 2.59 -14.52 -14.47
CA LYS A 94 1.93 -15.19 -13.34
C LYS A 94 0.71 -14.45 -12.80
N ILE A 95 0.68 -13.13 -12.90
CA ILE A 95 -0.33 -12.28 -12.23
C ILE A 95 -1.77 -12.66 -12.58
N LYS A 96 -2.02 -13.17 -13.78
CA LYS A 96 -3.34 -13.65 -14.24
C LYS A 96 -3.94 -14.78 -13.38
N ASN A 97 -3.11 -15.48 -12.58
CA ASN A 97 -3.55 -16.56 -11.69
C ASN A 97 -3.90 -16.04 -10.28
N PHE A 98 -3.78 -14.74 -10.04
CA PHE A 98 -3.99 -14.08 -8.77
C PHE A 98 -5.05 -12.99 -8.87
N THR A 99 -5.55 -12.58 -7.70
CA THR A 99 -6.54 -11.51 -7.61
C THR A 99 -5.94 -10.21 -7.08
N HIS A 100 -4.83 -10.28 -6.34
CA HIS A 100 -4.23 -9.12 -5.67
C HIS A 100 -2.72 -9.15 -5.77
N SER A 101 -2.10 -7.98 -5.93
CA SER A 101 -0.67 -7.78 -5.72
C SER A 101 -0.37 -6.37 -5.23
N HIS A 102 0.58 -6.25 -4.29
CA HIS A 102 1.14 -4.97 -3.86
C HIS A 102 2.46 -4.72 -4.59
N LEU A 103 2.60 -3.53 -5.16
CA LEU A 103 3.78 -3.08 -5.90
C LEU A 103 4.34 -1.80 -5.29
N THR A 104 5.64 -1.62 -5.36
CA THR A 104 6.22 -0.27 -5.28
C THR A 104 6.09 0.42 -6.64
N PRO A 105 6.15 1.75 -6.72
CA PRO A 105 6.20 2.47 -8.00
C PRO A 105 7.34 2.00 -8.90
N ASN A 106 8.50 1.65 -8.34
CA ASN A 106 9.63 1.09 -9.09
C ASN A 106 9.33 -0.29 -9.68
N HIS A 107 8.61 -1.15 -8.94
CA HIS A 107 8.12 -2.42 -9.50
C HIS A 107 7.15 -2.18 -10.66
N ALA A 108 6.19 -1.28 -10.49
CA ALA A 108 5.21 -0.95 -11.53
C ALA A 108 5.88 -0.35 -12.79
N LYS A 109 6.86 0.56 -12.61
CA LYS A 109 7.66 1.11 -13.72
C LYS A 109 8.43 0.01 -14.45
N ALA A 110 9.08 -0.91 -13.71
CA ALA A 110 9.81 -2.03 -14.32
C ALA A 110 8.88 -2.97 -15.11
N ILE A 111 7.67 -3.26 -14.59
CA ILE A 111 6.64 -4.04 -15.29
C ILE A 111 6.23 -3.32 -16.59
N ARG A 112 5.94 -2.02 -16.53
CA ARG A 112 5.54 -1.18 -17.68
C ARG A 112 6.56 -1.20 -18.81
N LEU A 113 7.85 -1.28 -18.50
CA LEU A 113 8.94 -1.32 -19.46
C LEU A 113 9.11 -2.68 -20.15
N THR A 114 8.45 -3.74 -19.68
CA THR A 114 8.57 -5.05 -20.31
C THR A 114 7.78 -5.11 -21.65
N LYS A 115 8.27 -5.85 -22.63
CA LYS A 115 7.53 -6.12 -23.88
C LYS A 115 6.17 -6.78 -23.58
N SER A 116 6.10 -7.60 -22.52
CA SER A 116 4.88 -8.31 -22.10
C SER A 116 3.78 -7.36 -21.61
N PHE A 117 4.12 -6.18 -21.13
CA PHE A 117 3.12 -5.20 -20.64
C PHE A 117 2.16 -4.75 -21.75
N LYS A 118 2.61 -4.68 -23.00
CA LYS A 118 1.75 -4.27 -24.13
C LYS A 118 0.47 -5.12 -24.19
N ASN A 119 0.60 -6.43 -23.99
CA ASN A 119 -0.50 -7.40 -24.09
C ASN A 119 -0.96 -7.93 -22.73
N LEU A 120 -0.56 -7.26 -21.63
CA LEU A 120 -0.94 -7.65 -20.28
C LEU A 120 -2.42 -7.33 -20.07
N ASP A 121 -3.19 -8.33 -19.64
CA ASP A 121 -4.56 -8.18 -19.16
C ASP A 121 -4.57 -8.30 -17.64
N LEU A 122 -5.07 -7.26 -16.97
CA LEU A 122 -5.19 -7.17 -15.51
C LEU A 122 -6.65 -7.09 -15.07
N LYS A 123 -7.60 -7.47 -15.93
CA LYS A 123 -9.02 -7.48 -15.58
C LYS A 123 -9.27 -8.34 -14.34
N ASN A 124 -10.06 -7.81 -13.40
CA ASN A 124 -10.38 -8.42 -12.11
C ASN A 124 -9.18 -8.59 -11.16
N ILE A 125 -8.09 -7.87 -11.40
CA ILE A 125 -6.91 -7.89 -10.54
C ILE A 125 -6.82 -6.56 -9.79
N TRP A 126 -6.59 -6.63 -8.49
CA TRP A 126 -6.35 -5.48 -7.63
C TRP A 126 -4.86 -5.24 -7.47
N ILE A 127 -4.40 -4.09 -7.94
CA ILE A 127 -3.02 -3.63 -7.78
C ILE A 127 -2.99 -2.50 -6.77
N THR A 128 -2.39 -2.73 -5.62
CA THR A 128 -2.08 -1.68 -4.64
C THR A 128 -0.68 -1.17 -4.89
N CYS A 129 -0.49 0.14 -4.95
CA CYS A 129 0.81 0.74 -5.20
C CYS A 129 1.09 1.86 -4.19
N GLY A 130 2.25 1.84 -3.56
CA GLY A 130 2.61 2.80 -2.53
C GLY A 130 4.08 2.73 -2.13
N SER A 131 4.43 3.39 -1.02
CA SER A 131 5.77 3.56 -0.44
C SER A 131 6.62 4.66 -1.08
N GLU A 132 6.29 5.12 -2.29
CA GLU A 132 7.01 6.15 -3.04
C GLU A 132 6.00 6.96 -3.88
N PRO A 133 6.39 8.14 -4.40
CA PRO A 133 5.58 8.92 -5.33
C PRO A 133 5.16 8.14 -6.58
N ILE A 134 3.91 8.30 -6.98
CA ILE A 134 3.31 7.63 -8.14
C ILE A 134 2.91 8.65 -9.20
N ASP A 135 3.39 8.43 -10.44
CA ASP A 135 3.03 9.28 -11.58
C ASP A 135 1.61 8.98 -12.07
N TRP A 136 0.87 10.00 -12.49
CA TRP A 136 -0.46 9.86 -13.08
C TRP A 136 -0.48 8.96 -14.32
N ASP A 137 0.56 9.04 -15.14
CA ASP A 137 0.66 8.21 -16.36
C ASP A 137 0.87 6.75 -16.01
N LEU A 138 1.57 6.44 -14.91
CA LEU A 138 1.71 5.08 -14.40
C LEU A 138 0.36 4.51 -13.95
N ILE A 139 -0.44 5.31 -13.21
CA ILE A 139 -1.79 4.93 -12.79
C ILE A 139 -2.66 4.64 -14.04
N ALA A 140 -2.68 5.58 -15.00
CA ALA A 140 -3.47 5.46 -16.21
C ALA A 140 -3.09 4.22 -17.03
N ASP A 141 -1.78 3.93 -17.17
CA ASP A 141 -1.29 2.78 -17.93
C ASP A 141 -1.74 1.45 -17.31
N PHE A 142 -1.75 1.33 -15.99
CA PHE A 142 -2.24 0.13 -15.31
C PHE A 142 -3.77 0.01 -15.38
N VAL A 143 -4.50 1.10 -15.16
CA VAL A 143 -5.96 1.13 -15.28
C VAL A 143 -6.40 0.77 -16.70
N LYS A 144 -5.68 1.21 -17.75
CA LYS A 144 -5.88 0.79 -19.14
C LYS A 144 -5.77 -0.73 -19.32
N LYS A 145 -5.02 -1.43 -18.48
CA LYS A 145 -4.90 -2.89 -18.50
C LYS A 145 -6.07 -3.59 -17.81
N GLY A 146 -7.04 -2.83 -17.28
CA GLY A 146 -8.27 -3.34 -16.69
C GLY A 146 -8.21 -3.63 -15.19
N CYS A 147 -7.08 -3.32 -14.50
CA CYS A 147 -7.01 -3.54 -13.05
C CYS A 147 -7.79 -2.50 -12.25
N THR A 148 -8.20 -2.88 -11.06
CA THR A 148 -8.46 -1.93 -9.99
C THR A 148 -7.12 -1.47 -9.42
N PHE A 149 -6.80 -0.18 -9.59
CA PHE A 149 -5.53 0.38 -9.12
C PHE A 149 -5.75 1.24 -7.88
N MET A 150 -5.10 0.90 -6.78
CA MET A 150 -5.18 1.62 -5.52
C MET A 150 -3.86 2.36 -5.27
N VAL A 151 -3.90 3.69 -5.27
CA VAL A 151 -2.84 4.52 -4.70
C VAL A 151 -2.95 4.44 -3.19
N ASN A 152 -1.84 4.20 -2.52
CA ASN A 152 -1.84 3.88 -1.11
C ASN A 152 -0.70 4.58 -0.38
N TRP A 153 -1.06 5.32 0.67
CA TRP A 153 -0.11 5.89 1.60
C TRP A 153 -0.22 5.22 2.97
N GLY A 154 0.93 4.98 3.54
CA GLY A 154 1.10 4.45 4.88
C GLY A 154 2.57 4.38 5.23
N MET A 155 2.85 4.08 6.49
CA MET A 155 4.22 3.92 6.99
C MET A 155 4.25 2.85 8.07
N THR A 156 5.43 2.40 8.44
CA THR A 156 5.61 1.31 9.41
C THR A 156 4.95 1.63 10.75
N GLU A 157 5.04 2.88 11.17
CA GLU A 157 4.51 3.38 12.44
C GLU A 157 2.98 3.48 12.46
N VAL A 158 2.37 3.78 11.31
CA VAL A 158 0.93 4.11 11.24
C VAL A 158 0.10 2.96 10.70
N GLY A 159 0.69 2.12 9.86
CA GLY A 159 -0.01 1.09 9.12
C GLY A 159 0.06 1.34 7.61
N PRO A 160 -0.02 0.25 6.83
CA PRO A 160 0.27 0.31 5.40
C PRO A 160 -0.84 0.90 4.55
N CYS A 161 -2.08 0.98 5.07
CA CYS A 161 -3.26 1.40 4.31
C CYS A 161 -4.02 2.54 5.01
N ALA A 162 -3.29 3.57 5.49
CA ALA A 162 -3.88 4.64 6.28
C ALA A 162 -4.66 5.66 5.44
N ILE A 163 -4.15 6.02 4.26
CA ILE A 163 -4.81 6.91 3.30
C ILE A 163 -4.69 6.31 1.90
N ASN A 164 -5.78 6.23 1.17
CA ASN A 164 -5.76 5.66 -0.18
C ASN A 164 -6.85 6.23 -1.08
N THR A 165 -6.76 5.91 -2.37
CA THR A 165 -7.82 6.08 -3.35
C THR A 165 -7.77 4.98 -4.40
N VAL A 166 -8.92 4.63 -4.96
CA VAL A 166 -9.09 3.52 -5.89
C VAL A 166 -9.53 4.02 -7.25
N PHE A 167 -8.83 3.61 -8.30
CA PHE A 167 -9.14 3.89 -9.70
C PHE A 167 -9.54 2.59 -10.41
N LYS A 168 -10.74 2.56 -10.98
CA LYS A 168 -11.28 1.44 -11.76
C LYS A 168 -11.39 1.76 -13.26
N ASP A 169 -11.39 3.04 -13.59
CA ASP A 169 -11.55 3.57 -14.94
C ASP A 169 -10.66 4.80 -15.17
N LEU A 170 -10.44 5.14 -16.44
CA LEU A 170 -9.61 6.26 -16.85
C LEU A 170 -10.26 7.62 -16.61
N GLU A 171 -11.59 7.69 -16.61
CA GLU A 171 -12.32 8.92 -16.40
C GLU A 171 -11.97 9.49 -15.02
N LYS A 172 -12.07 8.65 -13.96
CA LYS A 172 -11.66 9.03 -12.61
C LYS A 172 -10.19 9.42 -12.54
N VAL A 173 -9.28 8.71 -13.23
CA VAL A 173 -7.85 9.07 -13.24
C VAL A 173 -7.64 10.47 -13.81
N TYR A 174 -8.27 10.79 -14.96
CA TYR A 174 -8.10 12.07 -15.61
C TYR A 174 -8.79 13.20 -14.84
N GLU A 175 -9.94 12.93 -14.21
CA GLU A 175 -10.62 13.88 -13.34
C GLU A 175 -9.72 14.28 -12.16
N TYR A 176 -9.13 13.31 -11.47
CA TYR A 176 -8.20 13.56 -10.36
C TYR A 176 -6.93 14.29 -10.82
N LYS A 177 -6.36 13.87 -11.97
CA LYS A 177 -5.19 14.55 -12.57
C LYS A 177 -5.47 16.02 -12.87
N LYS A 178 -6.65 16.35 -13.41
CA LYS A 178 -7.07 17.72 -13.71
C LYS A 178 -7.21 18.59 -12.47
N ARG A 179 -7.62 18.00 -11.33
CA ARG A 179 -7.81 18.70 -10.05
C ARG A 179 -6.60 18.62 -9.12
N ALA A 180 -5.54 17.97 -9.58
CA ALA A 180 -4.32 17.78 -8.79
C ALA A 180 -3.64 19.11 -8.47
N ILE A 181 -3.11 19.21 -7.27
CA ILE A 181 -2.22 20.29 -6.84
C ILE A 181 -0.77 19.79 -6.87
N LYS A 182 0.18 20.71 -6.66
CA LYS A 182 1.60 20.32 -6.53
C LYS A 182 1.76 19.25 -5.45
N GLY A 183 2.56 18.23 -5.72
CA GLY A 183 2.83 17.09 -4.82
C GLY A 183 2.33 15.77 -5.39
N ASN A 184 2.44 14.71 -4.61
CA ASN A 184 2.03 13.37 -5.00
C ASN A 184 0.76 12.97 -4.26
N LEU A 185 -0.20 12.39 -4.97
CA LEU A 185 -1.46 11.92 -4.40
C LEU A 185 -1.19 10.84 -3.34
N MET A 186 -1.76 11.02 -2.16
CA MET A 186 -1.83 10.01 -1.10
C MET A 186 -3.17 9.27 -1.15
N GLY A 187 -4.27 10.01 -1.36
CA GLY A 187 -5.63 9.50 -1.43
C GLY A 187 -6.66 10.52 -0.95
N ASP A 188 -7.91 10.06 -0.88
CA ASP A 188 -9.10 10.81 -0.44
C ASP A 188 -9.88 10.07 0.65
N ILE A 189 -9.55 8.80 0.91
CA ILE A 189 -10.16 7.97 1.95
C ILE A 189 -9.15 7.77 3.06
N THR A 190 -9.54 8.07 4.31
CA THR A 190 -8.72 7.89 5.50
C THR A 190 -9.33 6.83 6.41
N TYR A 191 -8.48 5.95 6.96
CA TYR A 191 -8.87 4.88 7.89
C TYR A 191 -8.38 5.13 9.33
N CYS A 192 -8.11 6.39 9.64
CA CYS A 192 -7.65 6.86 10.94
C CYS A 192 -7.98 8.35 11.08
N ASP A 193 -7.92 8.86 12.30
CA ASP A 193 -8.00 10.30 12.52
C ASP A 193 -6.79 10.99 11.90
N THR A 194 -7.04 12.06 11.15
CA THR A 194 -6.00 12.87 10.51
C THR A 194 -6.15 14.33 10.87
N LYS A 195 -5.05 15.03 11.02
CA LYS A 195 -5.01 16.51 11.06
C LYS A 195 -3.72 17.03 10.50
N ILE A 196 -3.76 18.24 9.96
CA ILE A 196 -2.56 18.95 9.52
C ILE A 196 -2.24 20.01 10.58
N LYS A 197 -1.00 19.99 11.10
CA LYS A 197 -0.48 20.96 12.04
C LYS A 197 0.91 21.40 11.54
N ASN A 198 1.14 22.70 11.41
CA ASN A 198 2.39 23.25 10.86
C ASN A 198 2.79 22.61 9.53
N SER A 199 1.83 22.41 8.64
CA SER A 199 1.96 21.73 7.34
C SER A 199 2.32 20.24 7.41
N THR A 200 2.53 19.63 8.57
CA THR A 200 2.79 18.19 8.72
C THR A 200 1.50 17.42 9.02
N LEU A 201 1.44 16.20 8.47
CA LEU A 201 0.35 15.28 8.74
C LEU A 201 0.54 14.60 10.09
N HIS A 202 -0.48 14.68 10.93
CA HIS A 202 -0.57 13.94 12.18
C HIS A 202 -1.67 12.89 12.08
N ILE A 203 -1.40 11.72 12.62
CA ILE A 203 -2.28 10.55 12.58
C ILE A 203 -2.54 10.03 13.99
N LYS A 204 -3.77 9.55 14.22
CA LYS A 204 -4.16 8.85 15.45
C LYS A 204 -5.13 7.72 15.09
N GLY A 205 -5.03 6.58 15.77
CA GLY A 205 -5.94 5.45 15.62
C GLY A 205 -5.29 4.10 15.89
N ASN A 206 -6.11 3.07 16.04
CA ASN A 206 -5.67 1.71 16.40
C ASN A 206 -4.79 1.01 15.34
N ILE A 207 -4.69 1.57 14.14
CA ILE A 207 -3.75 1.11 13.12
C ILE A 207 -2.32 1.60 13.36
N SER A 208 -2.16 2.62 14.21
CA SER A 208 -0.87 3.16 14.61
C SER A 208 -0.26 2.38 15.78
N VAL A 209 1.06 2.26 15.81
CA VAL A 209 1.77 1.74 16.99
C VAL A 209 1.67 2.67 18.20
N TYR A 210 1.18 3.89 17.99
CA TYR A 210 0.93 4.90 19.02
C TYR A 210 -0.52 4.96 19.47
N GLU A 211 -1.39 4.14 18.87
CA GLU A 211 -2.81 3.97 19.21
C GLU A 211 -3.58 5.31 19.26
N ASP A 212 -4.06 5.70 20.43
CA ASP A 212 -4.84 6.91 20.70
C ASP A 212 -4.01 8.21 20.78
N LYS A 213 -2.69 8.13 20.58
CA LYS A 213 -1.80 9.29 20.61
C LYS A 213 -1.58 9.83 19.20
N TRP A 214 -1.61 11.16 19.08
CA TRP A 214 -1.24 11.83 17.86
C TRP A 214 0.24 11.62 17.53
N PHE A 215 0.50 11.05 16.38
CA PHE A 215 1.83 10.85 15.83
C PHE A 215 2.08 11.82 14.67
N ASP A 216 3.16 12.60 14.75
CA ASP A 216 3.65 13.45 13.66
C ASP A 216 4.41 12.60 12.67
N THR A 217 3.87 12.43 11.46
CA THR A 217 4.48 11.62 10.39
C THR A 217 5.71 12.25 9.78
N LYS A 218 5.90 13.56 10.01
CA LYS A 218 6.90 14.41 9.34
C LYS A 218 6.64 14.59 7.83
N ASP A 219 5.58 14.04 7.29
CA ASP A 219 5.20 14.26 5.91
C ASP A 219 4.49 15.63 5.78
N LEU A 220 5.03 16.50 4.92
CA LEU A 220 4.43 17.78 4.57
C LEU A 220 3.26 17.51 3.62
N VAL A 221 2.05 17.91 4.02
CA VAL A 221 0.82 17.56 3.30
C VAL A 221 -0.04 18.78 3.03
N LYS A 222 -0.61 18.84 1.84
CA LYS A 222 -1.69 19.75 1.46
C LYS A 222 -2.93 18.97 1.05
N ILE A 223 -4.09 19.55 1.31
CA ILE A 223 -5.38 19.02 0.88
C ILE A 223 -5.93 19.98 -0.19
N ASN A 224 -6.41 19.44 -1.32
CA ASN A 224 -7.08 20.24 -2.33
C ASN A 224 -8.56 20.51 -1.93
N LYS A 225 -9.28 21.28 -2.74
CA LYS A 225 -10.69 21.63 -2.51
C LYS A 225 -11.65 20.42 -2.50
N ASP A 226 -11.21 19.28 -3.04
CA ASP A 226 -12.00 18.04 -3.11
C ASP A 226 -11.61 17.07 -1.98
N ASN A 227 -10.88 17.54 -0.95
CA ASN A 227 -10.37 16.76 0.19
C ASN A 227 -9.36 15.66 -0.19
N HIS A 228 -8.67 15.77 -1.32
CA HIS A 228 -7.61 14.85 -1.66
C HIS A 228 -6.29 15.28 -1.03
N PHE A 229 -5.59 14.35 -0.38
CA PHE A 229 -4.32 14.57 0.29
C PHE A 229 -3.15 14.44 -0.69
N TYR A 230 -2.22 15.39 -0.63
CA TYR A 230 -1.01 15.44 -1.47
C TYR A 230 0.23 15.66 -0.61
N ILE A 231 1.16 14.69 -0.66
CA ILE A 231 2.46 14.84 -0.01
C ILE A 231 3.34 15.80 -0.83
N GLN A 232 3.94 16.77 -0.12
CA GLN A 232 4.83 17.79 -0.71
C GLN A 232 6.31 17.47 -0.48
N GLY A 233 6.62 16.60 0.47
CA GLY A 233 7.94 16.25 0.94
C GLY A 233 7.93 15.83 2.40
N ARG A 234 9.08 15.82 3.04
CA ARG A 234 9.22 15.58 4.49
C ARG A 234 9.90 16.76 5.17
N SER A 235 9.45 17.05 6.40
CA SER A 235 10.18 17.97 7.29
C SER A 235 11.41 17.27 7.89
N GLU A 236 12.41 18.05 8.19
CA GLU A 236 13.59 17.61 8.92
C GLU A 236 13.28 17.16 10.36
#